data_ddee1f19be633dee775c9e56a68cb4d3
#
_entry.id   ddee1f19be633dee775c9e56a68cb4d3
#
_cell.length_a   1.000
_cell.length_b   1.000
_cell.length_c   1.000
_cell.angle_alpha   90.00
_cell.angle_beta   90.00
_cell.angle_gamma   90.00
#
_symmetry.space_group_name_H-M   'P 1'
#
loop_
_entity.id
_entity.type
_entity.pdbx_description
1 polymer ?
#
loop_
_entity_poly.entity_id
_entity_poly.type
_entity_poly.pdbx_seq_one_letter_code
_entity_poly.pdbx_strand_id
1 'polypeptide(L)'
;DFMNNESFNKYIEQAIKENWERIALSDFDGVSYHYKDIARKIAKIHLLLESAEIKKGDKIAICGKNSAHWAVAFFAAITYGAVPVPILHEFKADNIHHIVNHSEAKLLFVGDIVWEDLNETLMKNLKGIFLLNDFSLLRSKSEKLTDMRNRLNEYFGKKYPARFTPDAVSYYEDSPEELAVINYTSGSTGFSKGVMLPYRSLWSNVKFCLDHLPFLSAGDGIVCMLPMAHMYGMVIEMIHPFLKGCHLHFLTRIPSPKIIMDAFATVKPKLIIAVPLIIEKIIRTKVFPLLEKPLMKLLLKVPFL
;
A
#
# COMPACT_ATOMS: atom_id res chain seq x y z
N ASP A 1 -9.70 -19.71 16.90
CA ASP A 1 -8.96 -20.08 15.71
C ASP A 1 -9.31 -19.16 14.54
N PHE A 2 -8.55 -18.10 14.47
CA PHE A 2 -8.72 -16.92 13.60
C PHE A 2 -8.62 -17.23 12.09
N MET A 3 -8.22 -18.44 11.69
CA MET A 3 -7.79 -18.70 10.33
C MET A 3 -8.54 -19.87 9.63
N ASN A 4 -9.41 -20.54 10.33
CA ASN A 4 -10.15 -21.65 9.74
C ASN A 4 -11.46 -21.16 9.13
N ASN A 5 -11.43 -20.80 7.86
CA ASN A 5 -12.56 -20.50 6.97
C ASN A 5 -13.03 -19.03 6.88
N GLU A 6 -12.28 -18.06 7.39
CA GLU A 6 -12.67 -16.66 7.20
C GLU A 6 -12.04 -16.06 5.94
N SER A 7 -12.83 -15.25 5.23
CA SER A 7 -12.36 -14.46 4.12
C SER A 7 -11.39 -13.37 4.58
N PHE A 8 -10.23 -13.25 3.94
CA PHE A 8 -9.25 -12.21 4.21
C PHE A 8 -9.84 -10.81 3.99
N ASN A 9 -10.61 -10.63 2.92
CA ASN A 9 -11.28 -9.37 2.63
C ASN A 9 -12.35 -9.02 3.66
N LYS A 10 -13.03 -10.01 4.23
CA LYS A 10 -13.96 -9.78 5.34
C LYS A 10 -13.24 -9.33 6.61
N TYR A 11 -12.01 -9.76 6.81
CA TYR A 11 -11.16 -9.26 7.89
C TYR A 11 -10.74 -7.80 7.66
N ILE A 12 -10.37 -7.43 6.44
CA ILE A 12 -10.12 -6.02 6.07
C ILE A 12 -11.38 -5.18 6.33
N GLU A 13 -12.53 -5.67 5.90
CA GLU A 13 -13.84 -5.02 6.14
C GLU A 13 -14.08 -4.75 7.62
N GLN A 14 -13.89 -5.76 8.46
CA GLN A 14 -14.08 -5.65 9.90
C GLN A 14 -13.11 -4.65 10.54
N ALA A 15 -11.83 -4.69 10.15
CA ALA A 15 -10.83 -3.75 10.64
C ALA A 15 -11.20 -2.29 10.33
N ILE A 16 -11.70 -2.03 9.12
CA ILE A 16 -12.16 -0.70 8.72
C ILE A 16 -13.38 -0.27 9.56
N LYS A 17 -14.34 -1.14 9.74
CA LYS A 17 -15.57 -0.85 10.51
C LYS A 17 -15.27 -0.56 11.98
N GLU A 18 -14.42 -1.37 12.60
CA GLU A 18 -14.05 -1.23 14.03
C GLU A 18 -13.20 0.02 14.30
N ASN A 19 -12.46 0.50 13.31
CA ASN A 19 -11.56 1.65 13.43
C ASN A 19 -12.06 2.91 12.68
N TRP A 20 -13.33 2.97 12.38
CA TRP A 20 -13.99 3.95 11.49
C TRP A 20 -13.55 5.38 11.69
N GLU A 21 -13.48 5.84 12.93
CA GLU A 21 -13.13 7.22 13.30
C GLU A 21 -11.61 7.43 13.52
N ARG A 22 -10.79 6.37 13.47
CA ARG A 22 -9.34 6.49 13.66
C ARG A 22 -8.66 7.00 12.40
N ILE A 23 -7.54 7.72 12.57
CA ILE A 23 -6.66 8.05 11.44
C ILE A 23 -5.96 6.76 10.99
N ALA A 24 -5.99 6.49 9.69
CA ALA A 24 -5.46 5.26 9.10
C ALA A 24 -4.16 5.48 8.36
N LEU A 25 -4.16 6.37 7.38
CA LEU A 25 -3.05 6.57 6.44
C LEU A 25 -2.70 8.05 6.34
N SER A 26 -1.42 8.35 6.38
CA SER A 26 -0.90 9.70 6.16
C SER A 26 0.31 9.66 5.24
N ASP A 27 0.39 10.62 4.34
CA ASP A 27 1.65 10.96 3.72
C ASP A 27 2.40 11.87 4.71
N PHE A 28 3.65 11.54 5.05
CA PHE A 28 4.40 12.31 6.02
C PHE A 28 4.56 13.77 5.56
N ASP A 29 4.23 14.72 6.43
CA ASP A 29 4.12 16.15 6.14
C ASP A 29 3.04 16.50 5.10
N GLY A 30 2.04 15.66 4.92
CA GLY A 30 0.98 15.85 3.94
C GLY A 30 -0.39 15.48 4.50
N VAL A 31 -1.23 14.95 3.62
CA VAL A 31 -2.61 14.61 3.94
C VAL A 31 -2.72 13.39 4.86
N SER A 32 -3.79 13.39 5.66
CA SER A 32 -4.17 12.26 6.52
C SER A 32 -5.60 11.82 6.22
N TYR A 33 -5.83 10.51 6.25
CA TYR A 33 -7.14 9.91 6.01
C TYR A 33 -7.53 9.01 7.17
N HIS A 34 -8.78 9.12 7.62
CA HIS A 34 -9.39 8.20 8.58
C HIS A 34 -9.78 6.89 7.88
N TYR A 35 -9.98 5.82 8.66
CA TYR A 35 -10.47 4.56 8.10
C TYR A 35 -11.76 4.74 7.30
N LYS A 36 -12.68 5.59 7.75
CA LYS A 36 -13.89 5.95 7.01
C LYS A 36 -13.60 6.61 5.65
N ASP A 37 -12.57 7.43 5.57
CA ASP A 37 -12.16 8.06 4.32
C ASP A 37 -11.59 7.03 3.34
N ILE A 38 -10.83 6.06 3.87
CA ILE A 38 -10.32 4.94 3.08
C ILE A 38 -11.49 4.10 2.55
N ALA A 39 -12.46 3.78 3.38
CA ALA A 39 -13.67 3.06 2.97
C ALA A 39 -14.41 3.77 1.83
N ARG A 40 -14.56 5.08 1.92
CA ARG A 40 -15.20 5.90 0.88
C ARG A 40 -14.40 5.89 -0.42
N LYS A 41 -13.07 6.05 -0.35
CA LYS A 41 -12.19 6.00 -1.51
C LYS A 41 -12.23 4.62 -2.18
N ILE A 42 -12.21 3.55 -1.40
CA ILE A 42 -12.36 2.17 -1.90
C ILE A 42 -13.70 2.03 -2.64
N ALA A 43 -14.80 2.50 -2.06
CA ALA A 43 -16.12 2.42 -2.68
C ALA A 43 -16.18 3.17 -4.02
N LYS A 44 -15.56 4.35 -4.09
CA LYS A 44 -15.46 5.11 -5.35
C LYS A 44 -14.62 4.37 -6.39
N ILE A 45 -13.49 3.80 -6.00
CA ILE A 45 -12.67 3.00 -6.93
C ILE A 45 -13.44 1.76 -7.40
N HIS A 46 -14.19 1.08 -6.52
CA HIS A 46 -15.04 -0.05 -6.91
C HIS A 46 -16.04 0.35 -8.00
N LEU A 47 -16.62 1.55 -7.97
CA LEU A 47 -17.47 2.06 -9.05
C LEU A 47 -16.69 2.19 -10.37
N LEU A 48 -15.45 2.66 -10.30
CA LEU A 48 -14.57 2.75 -11.49
C LEU A 48 -14.25 1.35 -12.05
N LEU A 49 -13.96 0.38 -11.18
CA LEU A 49 -13.69 -0.99 -11.60
C LEU A 49 -14.90 -1.64 -12.26
N GLU A 50 -16.09 -1.46 -11.70
CA GLU A 50 -17.34 -1.94 -12.29
C GLU A 50 -17.59 -1.31 -13.66
N SER A 51 -17.41 0.00 -13.80
CA SER A 51 -17.60 0.70 -15.08
C SER A 51 -16.60 0.28 -16.15
N ALA A 52 -15.40 -0.12 -15.76
CA ALA A 52 -14.40 -0.69 -16.66
C ALA A 52 -14.63 -2.19 -16.94
N GLU A 53 -15.71 -2.76 -16.43
CA GLU A 53 -16.05 -4.19 -16.57
C GLU A 53 -14.95 -5.12 -16.03
N ILE A 54 -14.31 -4.71 -14.94
CA ILE A 54 -13.34 -5.53 -14.22
C ILE A 54 -14.07 -6.67 -13.50
N LYS A 55 -13.60 -7.88 -13.70
CA LYS A 55 -14.15 -9.10 -13.10
C LYS A 55 -13.28 -9.58 -11.95
N LYS A 56 -13.86 -10.42 -11.09
CA LYS A 56 -13.09 -11.11 -10.04
C LYS A 56 -11.95 -11.92 -10.69
N GLY A 57 -10.76 -11.81 -10.13
CA GLY A 57 -9.56 -12.43 -10.68
C GLY A 57 -8.83 -11.61 -11.75
N ASP A 58 -9.40 -10.53 -12.27
CA ASP A 58 -8.69 -9.62 -13.18
C ASP A 58 -7.56 -8.90 -12.44
N LYS A 59 -6.47 -8.62 -13.15
CA LYS A 59 -5.27 -8.02 -12.58
C LYS A 59 -5.29 -6.51 -12.74
N ILE A 60 -4.84 -5.83 -11.69
CA ILE A 60 -4.71 -4.38 -11.62
C ILE A 60 -3.29 -4.05 -11.18
N ALA A 61 -2.51 -3.43 -12.07
CA ALA A 61 -1.14 -3.04 -11.79
C ALA A 61 -1.08 -1.73 -10.99
N ILE A 62 -0.15 -1.67 -10.05
CA ILE A 62 0.10 -0.50 -9.21
C ILE A 62 1.60 -0.23 -9.21
N CYS A 63 2.00 0.95 -9.68
CA CYS A 63 3.41 1.33 -9.80
C CYS A 63 3.61 2.79 -9.42
N GLY A 64 4.22 3.03 -8.27
CA GLY A 64 4.49 4.36 -7.76
C GLY A 64 5.23 4.30 -6.44
N LYS A 65 5.65 5.46 -5.96
CA LYS A 65 6.25 5.58 -4.63
C LYS A 65 5.24 5.25 -3.54
N ASN A 66 5.73 4.86 -2.37
CA ASN A 66 4.90 4.68 -1.20
C ASN A 66 4.07 5.93 -0.93
N SER A 67 2.77 5.74 -0.77
CA SER A 67 1.83 6.81 -0.45
C SER A 67 0.53 6.24 0.09
N ALA A 68 -0.28 7.08 0.71
CA ALA A 68 -1.62 6.69 1.13
C ALA A 68 -2.47 6.22 -0.07
N HIS A 69 -2.37 6.89 -1.20
CA HIS A 69 -3.11 6.49 -2.41
C HIS A 69 -2.64 5.16 -3.00
N TRP A 70 -1.35 4.81 -2.86
CA TRP A 70 -0.88 3.49 -3.23
C TRP A 70 -1.58 2.40 -2.42
N ALA A 71 -1.66 2.59 -1.10
CA ALA A 71 -2.36 1.67 -0.21
C ALA A 71 -3.86 1.59 -0.54
N VAL A 72 -4.50 2.72 -0.80
CA VAL A 72 -5.92 2.77 -1.22
C VAL A 72 -6.14 1.97 -2.51
N ALA A 73 -5.30 2.16 -3.51
CA ALA A 73 -5.39 1.40 -4.77
C ALA A 73 -5.23 -0.10 -4.55
N PHE A 74 -4.29 -0.50 -3.70
CA PHE A 74 -4.08 -1.90 -3.32
C PHE A 74 -5.31 -2.49 -2.63
N PHE A 75 -5.82 -1.84 -1.59
CA PHE A 75 -6.98 -2.31 -0.86
C PHE A 75 -8.26 -2.29 -1.72
N ALA A 76 -8.40 -1.30 -2.59
CA ALA A 76 -9.53 -1.26 -3.52
C ALA A 76 -9.51 -2.46 -4.48
N ALA A 77 -8.35 -2.80 -5.04
CA ALA A 77 -8.20 -3.94 -5.94
C ALA A 77 -8.52 -5.26 -5.23
N ILE A 78 -7.87 -5.52 -4.10
CA ILE A 78 -8.02 -6.79 -3.40
C ILE A 78 -9.43 -6.98 -2.83
N THR A 79 -10.03 -5.95 -2.25
CA THR A 79 -11.38 -6.02 -1.67
C THR A 79 -12.50 -6.09 -2.69
N TYR A 80 -12.22 -5.74 -3.94
CA TYR A 80 -13.11 -5.97 -5.07
C TYR A 80 -13.09 -7.44 -5.54
N GLY A 81 -12.05 -8.19 -5.18
CA GLY A 81 -11.77 -9.52 -5.70
C GLY A 81 -10.93 -9.52 -6.95
N ALA A 82 -10.41 -8.37 -7.37
CA ALA A 82 -9.36 -8.29 -8.37
C ALA A 82 -8.01 -8.66 -7.76
N VAL A 83 -6.99 -8.83 -8.59
CA VAL A 83 -5.65 -9.22 -8.16
C VAL A 83 -4.70 -8.04 -8.34
N PRO A 84 -4.28 -7.37 -7.28
CA PRO A 84 -3.25 -6.34 -7.40
C PRO A 84 -1.92 -6.94 -7.83
N VAL A 85 -1.24 -6.21 -8.73
CA VAL A 85 0.09 -6.51 -9.23
C VAL A 85 1.01 -5.35 -8.85
N PRO A 86 1.60 -5.38 -7.65
CA PRO A 86 2.52 -4.34 -7.22
C PRO A 86 3.81 -4.38 -8.04
N ILE A 87 4.22 -3.22 -8.54
CA ILE A 87 5.43 -3.05 -9.35
C ILE A 87 6.34 -2.04 -8.68
N LEU A 88 7.60 -2.38 -8.49
CA LEU A 88 8.60 -1.45 -7.95
C LEU A 88 8.75 -0.24 -8.89
N HIS A 89 8.57 0.95 -8.36
CA HIS A 89 8.67 2.19 -9.13
C HIS A 89 10.09 2.47 -9.66
N GLU A 90 11.09 1.83 -9.09
CA GLU A 90 12.50 1.93 -9.50
C GLU A 90 12.85 1.06 -10.71
N PHE A 91 11.96 0.17 -11.14
CA PHE A 91 12.17 -0.59 -12.35
C PHE A 91 12.20 0.33 -13.56
N LYS A 92 13.01 -0.04 -14.57
CA LYS A 92 13.05 0.67 -15.85
C LYS A 92 11.72 0.52 -16.59
N ALA A 93 11.42 1.49 -17.43
CA ALA A 93 10.15 1.55 -18.16
C ALA A 93 9.87 0.27 -18.97
N ASP A 94 10.85 -0.30 -19.65
CA ASP A 94 10.70 -1.53 -20.43
C ASP A 94 10.29 -2.72 -19.55
N ASN A 95 10.84 -2.83 -18.34
CA ASN A 95 10.46 -3.86 -17.39
C ASN A 95 9.03 -3.64 -16.86
N ILE A 96 8.66 -2.40 -16.59
CA ILE A 96 7.28 -2.07 -16.18
C ILE A 96 6.30 -2.44 -17.28
N HIS A 97 6.58 -2.07 -18.54
CA HIS A 97 5.75 -2.47 -19.67
C HIS A 97 5.62 -3.99 -19.77
N HIS A 98 6.74 -4.70 -19.60
CA HIS A 98 6.74 -6.17 -19.60
C HIS A 98 5.83 -6.74 -18.52
N ILE A 99 5.94 -6.24 -17.27
CA ILE A 99 5.13 -6.73 -16.14
C ILE A 99 3.65 -6.49 -16.37
N VAL A 100 3.28 -5.28 -16.81
CA VAL A 100 1.88 -4.95 -17.14
C VAL A 100 1.31 -5.91 -18.18
N ASN A 101 2.07 -6.18 -19.23
CA ASN A 101 1.64 -7.09 -20.31
C ASN A 101 1.65 -8.56 -19.85
N HIS A 102 2.71 -9.01 -19.22
CA HIS A 102 2.86 -10.39 -18.76
C HIS A 102 1.81 -10.78 -17.71
N SER A 103 1.47 -9.87 -16.81
CA SER A 103 0.41 -10.08 -15.82
C SER A 103 -1.00 -10.02 -16.42
N GLU A 104 -1.12 -9.55 -17.65
CA GLU A 104 -2.42 -9.29 -18.30
C GLU A 104 -3.25 -8.26 -17.52
N ALA A 105 -2.60 -7.27 -16.91
CA ALA A 105 -3.27 -6.23 -16.16
C ALA A 105 -4.24 -5.44 -17.06
N LYS A 106 -5.44 -5.21 -16.57
CA LYS A 106 -6.49 -4.48 -17.29
C LYS A 106 -6.53 -2.99 -16.95
N LEU A 107 -6.02 -2.63 -15.78
CA LEU A 107 -5.87 -1.24 -15.33
C LEU A 107 -4.47 -1.05 -14.75
N LEU A 108 -3.99 0.18 -14.82
CA LEU A 108 -2.75 0.63 -14.20
C LEU A 108 -3.01 1.86 -13.35
N PHE A 109 -2.63 1.80 -12.09
CA PHE A 109 -2.51 2.96 -11.20
C PHE A 109 -1.03 3.32 -11.11
N VAL A 110 -0.67 4.52 -11.54
CA VAL A 110 0.73 4.93 -11.72
C VAL A 110 1.02 6.27 -11.07
N GLY A 111 2.19 6.40 -10.45
CA GLY A 111 2.69 7.67 -9.95
C GLY A 111 3.14 8.62 -11.08
N ASP A 112 3.12 9.92 -10.81
CA ASP A 112 3.45 10.98 -11.78
C ASP A 112 4.85 10.82 -12.39
N ILE A 113 5.87 10.59 -11.56
CA ILE A 113 7.26 10.44 -12.02
C ILE A 113 7.45 9.20 -12.87
N VAL A 114 6.84 8.08 -12.49
CA VAL A 114 6.89 6.84 -13.27
C VAL A 114 6.21 7.04 -14.62
N TRP A 115 5.06 7.71 -14.62
CA TRP A 115 4.28 7.95 -15.83
C TRP A 115 5.06 8.70 -16.92
N GLU A 116 5.91 9.64 -16.55
CA GLU A 116 6.73 10.42 -17.47
C GLU A 116 7.61 9.56 -18.39
N ASP A 117 8.07 8.41 -17.89
CA ASP A 117 8.97 7.51 -18.62
C ASP A 117 8.24 6.38 -19.37
N LEU A 118 6.94 6.20 -19.12
CA LEU A 118 6.18 5.10 -19.74
C LEU A 118 5.70 5.44 -21.15
N ASN A 119 5.68 4.42 -22.00
CA ASN A 119 5.06 4.47 -23.31
C ASN A 119 3.78 3.61 -23.32
N GLU A 120 2.63 4.26 -23.26
CA GLU A 120 1.33 3.59 -23.21
C GLU A 120 1.04 2.71 -24.44
N THR A 121 1.63 3.03 -25.58
CA THR A 121 1.44 2.23 -26.80
C THR A 121 2.02 0.82 -26.69
N LEU A 122 2.93 0.62 -25.72
CA LEU A 122 3.51 -0.70 -25.39
C LEU A 122 2.69 -1.48 -24.36
N MET A 123 1.59 -0.92 -23.86
CA MET A 123 0.69 -1.56 -22.89
C MET A 123 -0.74 -1.60 -23.44
N LYS A 124 -0.93 -2.29 -24.57
CA LYS A 124 -2.15 -2.24 -25.40
C LYS A 124 -3.40 -2.81 -24.74
N ASN A 125 -3.25 -3.70 -23.75
CA ASN A 125 -4.38 -4.39 -23.14
C ASN A 125 -5.01 -3.62 -21.96
N LEU A 126 -4.44 -2.50 -21.57
CA LEU A 126 -4.99 -1.66 -20.52
C LEU A 126 -6.30 -1.00 -20.99
N LYS A 127 -7.34 -1.13 -20.18
CA LYS A 127 -8.63 -0.43 -20.37
C LYS A 127 -8.58 1.01 -19.89
N GLY A 128 -7.73 1.29 -18.91
CA GLY A 128 -7.56 2.61 -18.33
C GLY A 128 -6.28 2.73 -17.53
N ILE A 129 -5.81 3.95 -17.38
CA ILE A 129 -4.64 4.33 -16.60
C ILE A 129 -5.02 5.48 -15.67
N PHE A 130 -4.82 5.30 -14.37
CA PHE A 130 -5.10 6.29 -13.34
C PHE A 130 -3.81 6.83 -12.73
N LEU A 131 -3.78 8.11 -12.44
CA LEU A 131 -2.71 8.74 -11.66
C LEU A 131 -2.92 8.48 -10.17
N LEU A 132 -1.92 7.93 -9.48
CA LEU A 132 -2.00 7.69 -8.04
C LEU A 132 -2.13 8.96 -7.21
N ASN A 133 -1.59 10.07 -7.69
CA ASN A 133 -1.55 11.32 -6.94
C ASN A 133 -2.95 11.84 -6.57
N ASP A 134 -3.92 11.68 -7.47
CA ASP A 134 -5.29 12.20 -7.30
C ASP A 134 -6.38 11.30 -7.87
N PHE A 135 -6.03 10.10 -8.34
CA PHE A 135 -6.92 9.17 -9.04
C PHE A 135 -7.58 9.74 -10.29
N SER A 136 -6.98 10.74 -10.93
CA SER A 136 -7.42 11.21 -12.23
C SER A 136 -7.20 10.14 -13.31
N LEU A 137 -8.09 10.11 -14.28
CA LEU A 137 -8.02 9.18 -15.40
C LEU A 137 -7.15 9.76 -16.51
N LEU A 138 -5.93 9.21 -16.65
CA LEU A 138 -4.96 9.67 -17.65
C LEU A 138 -5.30 9.17 -19.05
N ARG A 139 -5.73 7.93 -19.15
CA ARG A 139 -6.11 7.26 -20.40
C ARG A 139 -7.29 6.35 -20.18
N SER A 140 -8.17 6.26 -21.15
CA SER A 140 -9.33 5.39 -21.10
C SER A 140 -9.67 4.87 -22.50
N LYS A 141 -9.98 3.58 -22.60
CA LYS A 141 -10.54 2.94 -23.78
C LYS A 141 -12.01 2.62 -23.62
N SER A 142 -12.64 3.07 -22.53
CA SER A 142 -14.04 2.81 -22.21
C SER A 142 -14.78 4.10 -21.96
N GLU A 143 -15.85 4.33 -22.72
CA GLU A 143 -16.73 5.48 -22.48
C GLU A 143 -17.43 5.41 -21.12
N LYS A 144 -17.81 4.20 -20.70
CA LYS A 144 -18.41 3.98 -19.37
C LYS A 144 -17.45 4.36 -18.25
N LEU A 145 -16.18 3.99 -18.37
CA LEU A 145 -15.16 4.35 -17.38
C LEU A 145 -14.94 5.87 -17.35
N THR A 146 -14.83 6.49 -18.51
CA THR A 146 -14.68 7.96 -18.62
C THR A 146 -15.85 8.69 -18.01
N ASP A 147 -17.08 8.29 -18.30
CA ASP A 147 -18.30 8.88 -17.72
C ASP A 147 -18.32 8.69 -16.19
N MET A 148 -18.06 7.48 -15.73
CA MET A 148 -18.00 7.19 -14.29
C MET A 148 -16.97 8.08 -13.59
N ARG A 149 -15.78 8.23 -14.15
CA ARG A 149 -14.75 9.07 -13.54
C ARG A 149 -15.16 10.55 -13.51
N ASN A 150 -15.73 11.05 -14.60
CA ASN A 150 -16.17 12.45 -14.70
C ASN A 150 -17.31 12.78 -13.74
N ARG A 151 -18.17 11.81 -13.43
CA ARG A 151 -19.36 11.98 -12.60
C ARG A 151 -19.31 11.13 -11.33
N LEU A 152 -18.11 10.87 -10.83
CA LEU A 152 -17.88 9.90 -9.74
C LEU A 152 -18.66 10.26 -8.47
N ASN A 153 -18.64 11.52 -8.07
CA ASN A 153 -19.36 11.97 -6.87
C ASN A 153 -20.89 11.85 -7.04
N GLU A 154 -21.39 12.09 -8.23
CA GLU A 154 -22.82 11.92 -8.55
C GLU A 154 -23.23 10.45 -8.47
N TYR A 155 -22.48 9.54 -9.10
CA TYR A 155 -22.76 8.11 -9.05
C TYR A 155 -22.59 7.54 -7.63
N PHE A 156 -21.59 8.01 -6.90
CA PHE A 156 -21.42 7.64 -5.50
C PHE A 156 -22.61 8.04 -4.65
N GLY A 157 -23.10 9.29 -4.82
CA GLY A 157 -24.28 9.79 -4.11
C GLY A 157 -25.56 9.04 -4.45
N LYS A 158 -25.70 8.58 -5.70
CA LYS A 158 -26.84 7.74 -6.11
C LYS A 158 -26.80 6.35 -5.49
N LYS A 159 -25.61 5.74 -5.40
CA LYS A 159 -25.44 4.42 -4.79
C LYS A 159 -25.61 4.47 -3.27
N TYR A 160 -25.17 5.56 -2.64
CA TYR A 160 -25.24 5.77 -1.20
C TYR A 160 -25.97 7.08 -0.90
N PRO A 161 -27.31 7.11 -1.07
CA PRO A 161 -28.09 8.35 -0.93
C PRO A 161 -28.17 8.87 0.50
N ALA A 162 -28.02 7.98 1.49
CA ALA A 162 -27.91 8.33 2.88
C ALA A 162 -26.44 8.58 3.27
N ARG A 163 -26.20 8.92 4.53
CA ARG A 163 -24.83 9.04 5.05
C ARG A 163 -24.07 7.72 4.86
N PHE A 164 -22.84 7.78 4.36
CA PHE A 164 -21.96 6.62 4.22
C PHE A 164 -21.48 6.17 5.59
N THR A 165 -21.96 5.02 6.04
CA THR A 165 -21.70 4.43 7.37
C THR A 165 -21.02 3.07 7.26
N PRO A 166 -20.52 2.49 8.36
CA PRO A 166 -19.93 1.16 8.32
C PRO A 166 -20.80 0.08 7.67
N ASP A 167 -22.12 0.19 7.81
CA ASP A 167 -23.08 -0.75 7.22
C ASP A 167 -23.05 -0.77 5.68
N ALA A 168 -22.58 0.30 5.05
CA ALA A 168 -22.43 0.38 3.60
C ALA A 168 -21.20 -0.39 3.08
N VAL A 169 -20.28 -0.77 3.94
CA VAL A 169 -19.04 -1.47 3.57
C VAL A 169 -19.30 -2.97 3.48
N SER A 170 -19.12 -3.52 2.28
CA SER A 170 -19.21 -4.96 2.04
C SER A 170 -18.22 -5.36 0.95
N TYR A 171 -17.27 -6.21 1.29
CA TYR A 171 -16.20 -6.61 0.40
C TYR A 171 -16.36 -8.04 -0.09
N TYR A 172 -15.62 -8.36 -1.15
CA TYR A 172 -15.60 -9.67 -1.76
C TYR A 172 -15.20 -10.75 -0.75
N GLU A 173 -15.95 -11.83 -0.71
CA GLU A 173 -15.68 -12.98 0.14
C GLU A 173 -14.77 -13.96 -0.60
N ASP A 174 -13.49 -13.98 -0.23
CA ASP A 174 -12.46 -14.82 -0.82
C ASP A 174 -12.36 -16.17 -0.15
N SER A 175 -11.79 -17.15 -0.85
CA SER A 175 -11.38 -18.43 -0.31
C SER A 175 -9.85 -18.59 -0.32
N PRO A 176 -9.27 -19.45 0.56
CA PRO A 176 -7.83 -19.53 0.78
C PRO A 176 -6.99 -19.82 -0.46
N GLU A 177 -7.51 -20.58 -1.40
CA GLU A 177 -6.78 -20.99 -2.60
C GLU A 177 -6.90 -20.01 -3.78
N GLU A 178 -7.77 -19.00 -3.67
CA GLU A 178 -7.87 -17.96 -4.69
C GLU A 178 -6.59 -17.12 -4.73
N LEU A 179 -6.22 -16.71 -5.94
CA LEU A 179 -5.09 -15.81 -6.15
C LEU A 179 -5.40 -14.44 -5.55
N ALA A 180 -4.52 -13.96 -4.67
CA ALA A 180 -4.67 -12.67 -4.00
C ALA A 180 -3.80 -11.58 -4.62
N VAL A 181 -2.53 -11.88 -4.86
CA VAL A 181 -1.51 -10.91 -5.31
C VAL A 181 -0.55 -11.60 -6.26
N ILE A 182 -0.08 -10.89 -7.29
CA ILE A 182 1.09 -11.29 -8.06
C ILE A 182 2.21 -10.29 -7.76
N ASN A 183 3.28 -10.75 -7.12
CA ASN A 183 4.42 -9.92 -6.79
C ASN A 183 5.60 -10.23 -7.72
N TYR A 184 6.06 -9.23 -8.47
CA TYR A 184 7.17 -9.38 -9.40
C TYR A 184 8.49 -9.07 -8.71
N THR A 185 9.42 -10.00 -8.83
CA THR A 185 10.79 -9.87 -8.32
C THR A 185 11.77 -9.71 -9.47
N SER A 186 12.90 -9.04 -9.22
CA SER A 186 13.97 -8.93 -10.20
C SER A 186 14.56 -10.32 -10.49
N GLY A 187 14.52 -10.72 -11.77
CA GLY A 187 15.12 -11.97 -12.23
C GLY A 187 16.65 -11.85 -12.38
N SER A 188 17.37 -12.95 -12.17
CA SER A 188 18.82 -13.00 -12.38
C SER A 188 19.22 -13.00 -13.86
N THR A 189 18.30 -13.27 -14.78
CA THR A 189 18.56 -13.51 -16.21
C THR A 189 17.51 -12.88 -17.12
N GLY A 190 17.23 -11.58 -16.99
CA GLY A 190 16.28 -10.88 -17.87
C GLY A 190 15.15 -10.20 -17.11
N PHE A 191 13.92 -10.25 -17.66
CA PHE A 191 12.75 -9.61 -17.05
C PHE A 191 12.31 -10.27 -15.75
N SER A 192 11.65 -9.49 -14.91
CA SER A 192 11.12 -9.93 -13.62
C SER A 192 10.16 -11.11 -13.75
N LYS A 193 10.14 -11.95 -12.73
CA LYS A 193 9.22 -13.09 -12.60
C LYS A 193 8.11 -12.77 -11.62
N GLY A 194 6.89 -13.16 -11.96
CA GLY A 194 5.72 -13.01 -11.10
C GLY A 194 5.56 -14.18 -10.14
N VAL A 195 5.53 -13.87 -8.84
CA VAL A 195 5.21 -14.84 -7.79
C VAL A 195 3.73 -14.76 -7.48
N MET A 196 2.99 -15.84 -7.71
CA MET A 196 1.56 -15.92 -7.47
C MET A 196 1.28 -16.27 -6.02
N LEU A 197 0.60 -15.38 -5.30
CA LEU A 197 0.32 -15.51 -3.88
C LEU A 197 -1.18 -15.70 -3.63
N PRO A 198 -1.60 -16.88 -3.19
CA PRO A 198 -2.99 -17.11 -2.79
C PRO A 198 -3.30 -16.44 -1.45
N TYR A 199 -4.59 -16.28 -1.13
CA TYR A 199 -5.00 -15.66 0.15
C TYR A 199 -4.45 -16.39 1.37
N ARG A 200 -4.31 -17.72 1.33
CA ARG A 200 -3.69 -18.48 2.43
C ARG A 200 -2.27 -18.01 2.76
N SER A 201 -1.51 -17.55 1.75
CA SER A 201 -0.15 -17.01 1.97
C SER A 201 -0.20 -15.66 2.70
N LEU A 202 -1.15 -14.80 2.39
CA LEU A 202 -1.37 -13.55 3.13
C LEU A 202 -1.75 -13.85 4.59
N TRP A 203 -2.64 -14.82 4.82
CA TRP A 203 -3.00 -15.27 6.16
C TRP A 203 -1.80 -15.76 6.95
N SER A 204 -0.95 -16.60 6.35
CA SER A 204 0.26 -17.11 7.01
C SER A 204 1.20 -15.99 7.43
N ASN A 205 1.38 -14.98 6.58
CA ASN A 205 2.21 -13.83 6.88
C ASN A 205 1.61 -12.95 7.97
N VAL A 206 0.30 -12.72 7.96
CA VAL A 206 -0.40 -11.97 9.02
C VAL A 206 -0.32 -12.73 10.34
N LYS A 207 -0.50 -14.04 10.34
CA LYS A 207 -0.32 -14.87 11.54
C LYS A 207 1.09 -14.76 12.11
N PHE A 208 2.10 -14.81 11.26
CA PHE A 208 3.48 -14.59 11.67
C PHE A 208 3.62 -13.24 12.40
N CYS A 209 3.06 -12.18 11.85
CA CYS A 209 3.07 -10.87 12.49
C CYS A 209 2.33 -10.85 13.83
N LEU A 210 1.15 -11.50 13.92
CA LEU A 210 0.40 -11.60 15.17
C LEU A 210 1.19 -12.31 16.26
N ASP A 211 1.91 -13.37 15.91
CA ASP A 211 2.70 -14.16 16.85
C ASP A 211 3.99 -13.44 17.29
N HIS A 212 4.63 -12.68 16.38
CA HIS A 212 5.94 -12.06 16.61
C HIS A 212 5.90 -10.57 16.92
N LEU A 213 4.79 -9.89 16.60
CA LEU A 213 4.57 -8.47 16.84
C LEU A 213 3.29 -8.22 17.67
N PRO A 214 3.11 -8.92 18.80
CA PRO A 214 1.84 -8.86 19.56
C PRO A 214 1.60 -7.53 20.26
N PHE A 215 2.60 -6.66 20.30
CA PHE A 215 2.56 -5.37 21.01
C PHE A 215 1.87 -4.25 20.21
N LEU A 216 1.54 -4.47 18.91
CA LEU A 216 0.82 -3.47 18.12
C LEU A 216 -0.66 -3.40 18.51
N SER A 217 -1.14 -2.19 18.72
CA SER A 217 -2.52 -1.89 19.10
C SER A 217 -3.11 -0.80 18.22
N ALA A 218 -4.44 -0.72 18.18
CA ALA A 218 -5.14 0.33 17.45
C ALA A 218 -4.68 1.72 17.89
N GLY A 219 -4.44 2.61 16.93
CA GLY A 219 -3.94 3.95 17.15
C GLY A 219 -2.41 4.07 17.24
N ASP A 220 -1.67 2.96 17.30
CA ASP A 220 -0.21 3.00 17.26
C ASP A 220 0.28 3.54 15.92
N GLY A 221 1.36 4.34 15.95
CA GLY A 221 1.99 4.89 14.76
C GLY A 221 3.04 3.94 14.17
N ILE A 222 3.04 3.83 12.85
CA ILE A 222 4.03 3.09 12.07
C ILE A 222 4.63 4.03 11.03
N VAL A 223 5.95 4.05 10.90
CA VAL A 223 6.64 4.74 9.80
C VAL A 223 6.96 3.71 8.72
N CYS A 224 6.35 3.86 7.55
CA CYS A 224 6.51 2.94 6.43
C CYS A 224 7.68 3.40 5.55
N MET A 225 8.78 2.68 5.60
CA MET A 225 10.03 3.00 4.90
C MET A 225 10.37 1.99 3.81
N LEU A 226 9.94 0.74 3.95
CA LEU A 226 10.20 -0.30 2.96
C LEU A 226 9.27 -0.12 1.74
N PRO A 227 9.72 -0.47 0.53
CA PRO A 227 8.85 -0.45 -0.64
C PRO A 227 7.62 -1.33 -0.43
N MET A 228 6.41 -0.76 -0.60
CA MET A 228 5.16 -1.52 -0.47
C MET A 228 4.95 -2.51 -1.62
N ALA A 229 5.60 -2.27 -2.75
CA ALA A 229 5.63 -3.23 -3.86
C ALA A 229 6.51 -4.47 -3.59
N HIS A 230 7.25 -4.49 -2.48
CA HIS A 230 7.98 -5.64 -2.01
C HIS A 230 7.16 -6.37 -0.95
N MET A 231 7.06 -7.70 -1.04
CA MET A 231 6.18 -8.52 -0.17
C MET A 231 6.39 -8.25 1.32
N TYR A 232 7.64 -8.10 1.73
CA TYR A 232 7.98 -7.86 3.14
C TYR A 232 7.41 -6.53 3.65
N GLY A 233 7.65 -5.42 2.92
CA GLY A 233 7.10 -4.11 3.28
C GLY A 233 5.57 -4.09 3.19
N MET A 234 5.01 -4.71 2.16
CA MET A 234 3.57 -4.78 1.96
C MET A 234 2.84 -5.42 3.14
N VAL A 235 3.34 -6.54 3.66
CA VAL A 235 2.67 -7.26 4.75
C VAL A 235 2.98 -6.64 6.11
N ILE A 236 4.25 -6.42 6.44
CA ILE A 236 4.65 -6.05 7.80
C ILE A 236 4.41 -4.56 8.09
N GLU A 237 4.62 -3.69 7.09
CA GLU A 237 4.46 -2.25 7.28
C GLU A 237 3.11 -1.70 6.80
N MET A 238 2.35 -2.44 6.01
CA MET A 238 1.05 -1.98 5.50
C MET A 238 -0.11 -2.86 5.94
N ILE A 239 -0.19 -4.09 5.45
CA ILE A 239 -1.39 -4.93 5.65
C ILE A 239 -1.61 -5.21 7.13
N HIS A 240 -0.63 -5.76 7.84
CA HIS A 240 -0.79 -6.15 9.24
C HIS A 240 -1.09 -4.95 10.15
N PRO A 241 -0.33 -3.84 10.12
CA PRO A 241 -0.65 -2.68 10.93
C PRO A 241 -2.02 -2.08 10.62
N PHE A 242 -2.40 -2.03 9.34
CA PHE A 242 -3.73 -1.55 8.95
C PHE A 242 -4.85 -2.40 9.56
N LEU A 243 -4.71 -3.72 9.51
CA LEU A 243 -5.67 -4.65 10.13
C LEU A 243 -5.75 -4.51 11.66
N LYS A 244 -4.69 -4.03 12.30
CA LYS A 244 -4.66 -3.77 13.75
C LYS A 244 -5.23 -2.42 14.14
N GLY A 245 -5.65 -1.60 13.18
CA GLY A 245 -6.16 -0.25 13.45
C GLY A 245 -5.06 0.79 13.70
N CYS A 246 -3.84 0.52 13.28
CA CYS A 246 -2.71 1.44 13.41
C CYS A 246 -2.83 2.63 12.46
N HIS A 247 -2.02 3.66 12.73
CA HIS A 247 -1.85 4.84 11.88
C HIS A 247 -0.53 4.71 11.11
N LEU A 248 -0.63 4.52 9.78
CA LEU A 248 0.51 4.33 8.90
C LEU A 248 0.96 5.67 8.31
N HIS A 249 2.23 6.00 8.46
CA HIS A 249 2.85 7.20 7.90
C HIS A 249 3.82 6.79 6.78
N PHE A 250 3.52 7.20 5.55
CA PHE A 250 4.35 6.91 4.39
C PHE A 250 5.37 8.01 4.14
N LEU A 251 6.64 7.64 4.03
CA LEU A 251 7.68 8.55 3.59
C LEU A 251 7.60 8.64 2.06
N THR A 252 7.06 9.75 1.56
CA THR A 252 6.86 9.98 0.13
C THR A 252 8.09 10.53 -0.58
N ARG A 253 9.11 10.91 0.19
CA ARG A 253 10.42 11.36 -0.31
C ARG A 253 11.45 10.26 -0.14
N ILE A 254 12.55 10.36 -0.89
CA ILE A 254 13.69 9.43 -0.72
C ILE A 254 14.15 9.51 0.74
N PRO A 255 14.16 8.38 1.47
CA PRO A 255 14.54 8.38 2.88
C PRO A 255 15.99 8.81 3.07
N SER A 256 16.20 10.01 3.62
CA SER A 256 17.50 10.45 4.13
C SER A 256 17.53 10.28 5.64
N PRO A 257 18.71 10.21 6.29
CA PRO A 257 18.79 10.15 7.74
C PRO A 257 18.02 11.27 8.44
N LYS A 258 18.01 12.48 7.87
CA LYS A 258 17.26 13.61 8.42
C LYS A 258 15.76 13.38 8.36
N ILE A 259 15.22 13.00 7.20
CA ILE A 259 13.78 12.74 7.01
C ILE A 259 13.32 11.61 7.93
N ILE A 260 14.09 10.54 8.04
CA ILE A 260 13.78 9.40 8.91
C ILE A 260 13.76 9.82 10.38
N MET A 261 14.75 10.58 10.84
CA MET A 261 14.80 11.06 12.22
C MET A 261 13.68 12.04 12.54
N ASP A 262 13.32 12.93 11.62
CA ASP A 262 12.19 13.84 11.78
C ASP A 262 10.87 13.04 11.88
N ALA A 263 10.69 12.02 11.05
CA ALA A 263 9.54 11.14 11.10
C ALA A 263 9.46 10.39 12.44
N PHE A 264 10.57 9.83 12.92
CA PHE A 264 10.61 9.14 14.22
C PHE A 264 10.29 10.07 15.38
N ALA A 265 10.80 11.29 15.35
CA ALA A 265 10.53 12.28 16.40
C ALA A 265 9.05 12.70 16.42
N THR A 266 8.43 12.84 15.25
CA THR A 266 7.04 13.27 15.10
C THR A 266 6.06 12.13 15.40
N VAL A 267 6.28 10.97 14.78
CA VAL A 267 5.36 9.82 14.84
C VAL A 267 5.53 9.02 16.13
N LYS A 268 6.77 8.96 16.66
CA LYS A 268 7.14 8.07 17.78
C LYS A 268 6.67 6.64 17.54
N PRO A 269 7.17 6.00 16.46
CA PRO A 269 6.62 4.72 16.00
C PRO A 269 6.81 3.61 17.02
N LYS A 270 5.81 2.76 17.13
CA LYS A 270 5.85 1.56 17.97
C LYS A 270 6.75 0.47 17.39
N LEU A 271 6.87 0.45 16.07
CA LEU A 271 7.66 -0.52 15.30
C LEU A 271 8.43 0.21 14.21
N ILE A 272 9.70 -0.12 14.08
CA ILE A 272 10.59 0.34 13.02
C ILE A 272 11.14 -0.88 12.31
N ILE A 273 10.98 -0.92 11.00
CA ILE A 273 11.56 -1.95 10.13
C ILE A 273 12.44 -1.24 9.11
N ALA A 274 13.70 -1.59 9.06
CA ALA A 274 14.64 -0.95 8.16
C ALA A 274 15.65 -1.95 7.61
N VAL A 275 16.18 -1.65 6.44
CA VAL A 275 17.33 -2.40 5.92
C VAL A 275 18.61 -1.98 6.65
N PRO A 276 19.59 -2.90 6.86
CA PRO A 276 20.81 -2.63 7.63
C PRO A 276 21.55 -1.37 7.17
N LEU A 277 21.61 -1.13 5.87
CA LEU A 277 22.30 0.04 5.28
C LEU A 277 21.74 1.37 5.79
N ILE A 278 20.41 1.48 5.96
CA ILE A 278 19.75 2.69 6.48
C ILE A 278 20.13 2.91 7.94
N ILE A 279 20.11 1.85 8.75
CA ILE A 279 20.51 1.91 10.16
C ILE A 279 21.99 2.31 10.29
N GLU A 280 22.87 1.69 9.52
CA GLU A 280 24.29 2.05 9.48
C GLU A 280 24.51 3.52 9.14
N LYS A 281 23.79 4.02 8.12
CA LYS A 281 23.89 5.41 7.69
C LYS A 281 23.42 6.38 8.79
N ILE A 282 22.36 6.06 9.50
CA ILE A 282 21.88 6.86 10.64
C ILE A 282 22.92 6.87 11.77
N ILE A 283 23.45 5.72 12.12
CA ILE A 283 24.47 5.60 13.17
C ILE A 283 25.70 6.44 12.82
N ARG A 284 26.23 6.29 11.61
CA ARG A 284 27.42 7.04 11.17
C ARG A 284 27.21 8.56 11.14
N THR A 285 26.02 9.01 10.70
CA THR A 285 25.75 10.44 10.50
C THR A 285 25.21 11.17 11.72
N LYS A 286 24.56 10.46 12.63
CA LYS A 286 23.85 11.05 13.77
C LYS A 286 24.35 10.59 15.14
N VAL A 287 24.74 9.32 15.27
CA VAL A 287 25.14 8.77 16.57
C VAL A 287 26.62 8.96 16.83
N PHE A 288 27.49 8.56 15.90
CA PHE A 288 28.93 8.70 16.08
C PHE A 288 29.39 10.14 16.38
N PRO A 289 28.91 11.18 15.65
CA PRO A 289 29.30 12.56 15.98
C PRO A 289 28.87 13.01 17.37
N LEU A 290 27.78 12.45 17.90
CA LEU A 290 27.34 12.71 19.30
C LEU A 290 28.27 12.04 20.30
N LEU A 291 28.68 10.79 20.03
CA LEU A 291 29.57 10.03 20.92
C LEU A 291 30.99 10.61 20.93
N GLU A 292 31.39 11.31 19.88
CA GLU A 292 32.70 11.96 19.78
C GLU A 292 32.80 13.27 20.57
N LYS A 293 31.68 13.84 21.02
CA LYS A 293 31.68 15.04 21.84
C LYS A 293 32.45 14.79 23.17
N PRO A 294 33.25 15.78 23.65
CA PRO A 294 34.10 15.60 24.81
C PRO A 294 33.35 15.12 26.07
N LEU A 295 32.14 15.66 26.30
CA LEU A 295 31.31 15.28 27.41
C LEU A 295 30.85 13.81 27.32
N MET A 296 30.45 13.36 26.13
CA MET A 296 30.06 11.97 25.92
C MET A 296 31.21 11.01 26.06
N LYS A 297 32.40 11.36 25.57
CA LYS A 297 33.62 10.57 25.79
C LYS A 297 33.96 10.43 27.25
N LEU A 298 33.69 11.47 28.05
CA LEU A 298 33.88 11.40 29.49
C LEU A 298 32.88 10.49 30.17
N LEU A 299 31.60 10.62 29.80
CA LEU A 299 30.50 9.80 30.35
C LEU A 299 30.69 8.30 30.03
N LEU A 300 31.14 7.99 28.83
CA LEU A 300 31.40 6.61 28.41
C LEU A 300 32.58 5.95 29.09
N LYS A 301 33.44 6.72 29.77
CA LYS A 301 34.56 6.19 30.59
C LYS A 301 34.13 5.85 32.02
N VAL A 302 32.93 6.21 32.42
CA VAL A 302 32.40 5.85 33.74
C VAL A 302 31.87 4.42 33.65
N PRO A 303 32.46 3.44 34.39
CA PRO A 303 31.90 2.09 34.35
C PRO A 303 30.51 2.10 34.96
N PHE A 304 29.57 1.47 34.26
CA PHE A 304 28.25 1.20 34.85
C PHE A 304 28.44 0.33 36.10
N LEU A 305 28.06 0.85 37.24
CA LEU A 305 27.89 0.10 38.46
C LEU A 305 26.65 -0.80 38.36
#